data_9845c7c306726b05fd71db4e718047ed
#
_entry.id   9845c7c306726b05fd71db4e718047ed
#
_cell.length_a   1.000
_cell.length_b   1.000
_cell.length_c   1.000
_cell.angle_alpha   90.00
_cell.angle_beta   90.00
_cell.angle_gamma   90.00
#
_symmetry.space_group_name_H-M   'P 1'
#
loop_
_entity.id
_entity.type
_entity.pdbx_description
1 polymer ?
#
loop_
_entity_poly.entity_id
_entity_poly.type
_entity_poly.pdbx_seq_one_letter_code
_entity_poly.pdbx_strand_id
1 'polypeptide(L)'
;MPAILFVCTVNRFRSPIAAAYFSKKLTSKGEAASWTVSSAGTWAPEGLPAHPTAIKASAKMGLDISSHRTTIVNATMLNKYDLVVVMETGHKEALEAEFPIVRGKVILLGSLADIPGDEIPDAAWDNFKYPDSMAHMVCAAIDKAFDELVRMAHESHDGVPIRASKK
;
A
#
# COMPACT_ATOMS: atom_id res chain seq x y z
N MET A 1 9.69 13.66 -8.58
CA MET A 1 9.49 12.18 -8.69
C MET A 1 8.51 11.76 -7.61
N PRO A 2 7.26 11.45 -7.96
CA PRO A 2 6.25 11.11 -6.96
C PRO A 2 6.64 9.88 -6.15
N ALA A 3 6.25 9.87 -4.88
CA ALA A 3 6.58 8.81 -3.94
C ALA A 3 5.32 8.30 -3.23
N ILE A 4 5.06 7.00 -3.29
CA ILE A 4 3.91 6.34 -2.70
C ILE A 4 4.35 5.24 -1.73
N LEU A 5 3.72 5.21 -0.54
CA LEU A 5 3.97 4.24 0.51
C LEU A 5 2.69 3.45 0.80
N PHE A 6 2.77 2.13 0.71
CA PHE A 6 1.68 1.24 1.11
C PHE A 6 1.91 0.74 2.53
N VAL A 7 0.90 0.87 3.39
CA VAL A 7 1.02 0.57 4.82
C VAL A 7 -0.07 -0.40 5.27
N CYS A 8 0.32 -1.46 5.95
CA CYS A 8 -0.56 -2.35 6.70
C CYS A 8 -0.04 -2.51 8.14
N THR A 9 -0.46 -3.52 8.88
CA THR A 9 -0.02 -3.70 10.27
C THR A 9 1.42 -4.21 10.33
N VAL A 10 1.68 -5.41 9.84
CA VAL A 10 2.94 -6.14 10.04
C VAL A 10 3.90 -6.03 8.84
N ASN A 11 3.44 -5.52 7.71
CA ASN A 11 4.24 -5.38 6.49
C ASN A 11 4.77 -6.72 5.93
N ARG A 12 3.99 -7.79 6.07
CA ARG A 12 4.41 -9.13 5.61
C ARG A 12 3.50 -9.73 4.54
N PHE A 13 2.32 -9.16 4.28
CA PHE A 13 1.37 -9.69 3.30
C PHE A 13 0.78 -8.57 2.41
N ARG A 14 -0.18 -7.80 2.94
CA ARG A 14 -0.97 -6.82 2.16
C ARG A 14 -0.12 -5.73 1.52
N SER A 15 0.66 -5.01 2.30
CA SER A 15 1.41 -3.86 1.80
C SER A 15 2.58 -4.24 0.86
N PRO A 16 3.34 -5.32 1.09
CA PRO A 16 4.35 -5.71 0.12
C PRO A 16 3.76 -6.17 -1.22
N ILE A 17 2.62 -6.85 -1.21
CA ILE A 17 1.91 -7.22 -2.45
C ILE A 17 1.41 -5.98 -3.19
N ALA A 18 0.79 -5.04 -2.47
CA ALA A 18 0.30 -3.78 -3.05
C ALA A 18 1.42 -2.99 -3.72
N ALA A 19 2.54 -2.81 -3.04
CA ALA A 19 3.71 -2.10 -3.57
C ALA A 19 4.28 -2.79 -4.82
N ALA A 20 4.45 -4.11 -4.77
CA ALA A 20 4.96 -4.88 -5.91
C ALA A 20 4.04 -4.82 -7.12
N TYR A 21 2.73 -4.92 -6.91
CA TYR A 21 1.76 -4.87 -8.00
C TYR A 21 1.63 -3.47 -8.61
N PHE A 22 1.62 -2.43 -7.78
CA PHE A 22 1.65 -1.05 -8.24
C PHE A 22 2.89 -0.77 -9.08
N SER A 23 4.07 -1.21 -8.62
CA SER A 23 5.33 -1.11 -9.37
C SER A 23 5.27 -1.85 -10.70
N LYS A 24 4.69 -3.04 -10.74
CA LYS A 24 4.49 -3.80 -11.99
C LYS A 24 3.64 -3.03 -13.00
N LYS A 25 2.57 -2.36 -12.53
CA LYS A 25 1.73 -1.53 -13.39
C LYS A 25 2.49 -0.32 -13.93
N LEU A 26 3.29 0.34 -13.11
CA LEU A 26 4.17 1.43 -13.57
C LEU A 26 5.19 0.94 -14.60
N THR A 27 5.77 -0.23 -14.39
CA THR A 27 6.70 -0.84 -15.34
C THR A 27 6.03 -1.09 -16.70
N SER A 28 4.81 -1.61 -16.71
CA SER A 28 4.06 -1.86 -17.94
C SER A 28 3.70 -0.59 -18.71
N LYS A 29 3.69 0.56 -18.03
CA LYS A 29 3.47 1.89 -18.63
C LYS A 29 4.80 2.61 -19.00
N GLY A 30 5.95 2.02 -18.69
CA GLY A 30 7.25 2.65 -18.90
C GLY A 30 7.57 3.77 -17.90
N GLU A 31 6.86 3.84 -16.77
CA GLU A 31 6.95 4.94 -15.80
C GLU A 31 7.75 4.58 -14.53
N ALA A 32 8.17 3.33 -14.35
CA ALA A 32 8.76 2.85 -13.09
C ALA A 32 9.97 3.68 -12.62
N ALA A 33 10.81 4.15 -13.55
CA ALA A 33 11.99 4.95 -13.21
C ALA A 33 11.67 6.36 -12.66
N SER A 34 10.43 6.81 -12.84
CA SER A 34 9.96 8.14 -12.42
C SER A 34 9.24 8.10 -11.06
N TRP A 35 9.25 6.97 -10.36
CA TRP A 35 8.53 6.78 -9.13
C TRP A 35 9.38 6.18 -8.02
N THR A 36 9.04 6.54 -6.77
CA THR A 36 9.49 5.81 -5.57
C THR A 36 8.28 5.09 -4.97
N VAL A 37 8.35 3.76 -4.94
CA VAL A 37 7.29 2.90 -4.38
C VAL A 37 7.87 2.03 -3.28
N SER A 38 7.23 2.01 -2.12
CA SER A 38 7.67 1.18 -1.00
C SER A 38 6.50 0.74 -0.12
N SER A 39 6.78 -0.05 0.89
CA SER A 39 5.81 -0.48 1.89
C SER A 39 6.39 -0.48 3.30
N ALA A 40 5.51 -0.36 4.29
CA ALA A 40 5.86 -0.39 5.70
C ALA A 40 4.69 -0.90 6.54
N GLY A 41 4.88 -1.05 7.83
CA GLY A 41 3.84 -1.44 8.77
C GLY A 41 3.73 -0.48 9.96
N THR A 42 2.53 -0.40 10.51
CA THR A 42 2.29 0.40 11.73
C THR A 42 2.86 -0.28 12.97
N TRP A 43 3.00 -1.59 12.92
CA TRP A 43 3.54 -2.42 14.00
C TRP A 43 4.35 -3.58 13.42
N ALA A 44 5.35 -3.26 12.61
CA ALA A 44 6.18 -4.23 11.92
C ALA A 44 7.50 -4.47 12.67
N PRO A 45 7.91 -5.73 12.87
CA PRO A 45 9.29 -6.03 13.24
C PRO A 45 10.20 -5.68 12.06
N GLU A 46 11.39 -5.16 12.33
CA GLU A 46 12.34 -4.79 11.29
C GLU A 46 13.03 -6.02 10.68
N GLY A 47 13.19 -6.01 9.36
CA GLY A 47 14.08 -6.91 8.64
C GLY A 47 13.56 -8.32 8.41
N LEU A 48 12.29 -8.62 8.67
CA LEU A 48 11.71 -9.93 8.36
C LEU A 48 11.31 -10.05 6.88
N PRO A 49 11.37 -11.25 6.30
CA PRO A 49 10.84 -11.48 4.96
C PRO A 49 9.31 -11.35 4.93
N ALA A 50 8.74 -11.22 3.74
CA ALA A 50 7.31 -11.40 3.55
C ALA A 50 6.86 -12.78 4.07
N HIS A 51 5.59 -12.89 4.46
CA HIS A 51 5.05 -14.18 4.89
C HIS A 51 5.20 -15.22 3.76
N PRO A 52 5.58 -16.48 4.05
CA PRO A 52 5.76 -17.51 3.01
C PRO A 52 4.55 -17.69 2.09
N THR A 53 3.33 -17.58 2.65
CA THR A 53 2.10 -17.66 1.85
C THR A 53 1.93 -16.45 0.92
N ALA A 54 2.38 -15.27 1.32
CA ALA A 54 2.37 -14.07 0.49
C ALA A 54 3.35 -14.20 -0.69
N ILE A 55 4.56 -14.71 -0.43
CA ILE A 55 5.57 -14.96 -1.47
C ILE A 55 5.01 -15.94 -2.51
N LYS A 56 4.42 -17.04 -2.06
CA LYS A 56 3.86 -18.06 -2.93
C LYS A 56 2.64 -17.58 -3.73
N ALA A 57 1.71 -16.90 -3.08
CA ALA A 57 0.53 -16.34 -3.74
C ALA A 57 0.91 -15.27 -4.77
N SER A 58 1.87 -14.41 -4.45
CA SER A 58 2.38 -13.37 -5.35
C SER A 58 3.07 -13.96 -6.57
N ALA A 59 3.85 -15.03 -6.40
CA ALA A 59 4.53 -15.70 -7.50
C ALA A 59 3.54 -16.21 -8.57
N LYS A 60 2.38 -16.70 -8.17
CA LYS A 60 1.30 -17.11 -9.08
C LYS A 60 0.74 -15.96 -9.91
N MET A 61 0.90 -14.73 -9.44
CA MET A 61 0.47 -13.50 -10.14
C MET A 61 1.62 -12.81 -10.89
N GLY A 62 2.77 -13.48 -10.98
CA GLY A 62 3.95 -12.92 -11.64
C GLY A 62 4.67 -11.84 -10.84
N LEU A 63 4.51 -11.85 -9.51
CA LEU A 63 5.20 -10.93 -8.60
C LEU A 63 6.26 -11.67 -7.78
N ASP A 64 7.44 -11.09 -7.67
CA ASP A 64 8.49 -11.57 -6.80
C ASP A 64 8.70 -10.62 -5.62
N ILE A 65 8.27 -11.04 -4.44
CA ILE A 65 8.47 -10.32 -3.17
C ILE A 65 9.43 -11.07 -2.22
N SER A 66 10.21 -12.01 -2.75
CA SER A 66 11.13 -12.83 -1.95
C SER A 66 12.25 -12.02 -1.30
N SER A 67 12.63 -10.89 -1.88
CA SER A 67 13.64 -9.99 -1.32
C SER A 67 13.09 -8.95 -0.35
N HIS A 68 11.76 -8.89 -0.18
CA HIS A 68 11.13 -7.94 0.75
C HIS A 68 11.63 -8.10 2.18
N ARG A 69 11.83 -6.98 2.86
CA ARG A 69 12.11 -6.92 4.30
C ARG A 69 11.16 -5.93 4.97
N THR A 70 10.61 -6.35 6.10
CA THR A 70 9.66 -5.52 6.86
C THR A 70 10.34 -4.27 7.40
N THR A 71 9.57 -3.19 7.42
CA THR A 71 10.00 -1.88 7.93
C THR A 71 8.86 -1.25 8.72
N ILE A 72 9.16 -0.72 9.89
CA ILE A 72 8.20 0.05 10.68
C ILE A 72 8.13 1.49 10.18
N VAL A 73 6.93 2.08 10.17
CA VAL A 73 6.77 3.49 9.85
C VAL A 73 7.46 4.38 10.88
N ASN A 74 8.03 5.49 10.41
CA ASN A 74 8.55 6.55 11.27
C ASN A 74 8.38 7.92 10.60
N ALA A 75 8.54 8.99 11.37
CA ALA A 75 8.32 10.35 10.87
C ALA A 75 9.22 10.71 9.68
N THR A 76 10.49 10.30 9.71
CA THR A 76 11.45 10.56 8.63
C THR A 76 11.01 9.89 7.33
N MET A 77 10.61 8.62 7.41
CA MET A 77 10.06 7.88 6.26
C MET A 77 8.81 8.56 5.73
N LEU A 78 7.82 8.79 6.59
CA LEU A 78 6.53 9.35 6.19
C LEU A 78 6.66 10.74 5.55
N ASN A 79 7.66 11.53 5.97
CA ASN A 79 7.92 12.84 5.37
C ASN A 79 8.37 12.77 3.90
N LYS A 80 8.96 11.65 3.48
CA LYS A 80 9.51 11.47 2.12
C LYS A 80 8.46 11.08 1.09
N TYR A 81 7.29 10.61 1.53
CA TYR A 81 6.26 10.12 0.62
C TYR A 81 5.16 11.15 0.41
N ASP A 82 4.75 11.29 -0.84
CA ASP A 82 3.68 12.20 -1.25
C ASP A 82 2.29 11.64 -0.93
N LEU A 83 2.16 10.32 -0.96
CA LEU A 83 0.91 9.61 -0.69
C LEU A 83 1.18 8.38 0.17
N VAL A 84 0.37 8.19 1.21
CA VAL A 84 0.39 7.03 2.10
C VAL A 84 -0.93 6.28 1.94
N VAL A 85 -0.87 5.03 1.48
CA VAL A 85 -2.05 4.21 1.19
C VAL A 85 -2.15 3.10 2.22
N VAL A 86 -3.24 3.07 2.95
CA VAL A 86 -3.47 2.14 4.05
C VAL A 86 -4.58 1.13 3.74
N MET A 87 -4.62 0.03 4.48
CA MET A 87 -5.52 -1.11 4.24
C MET A 87 -6.77 -1.09 5.11
N GLU A 88 -6.70 -0.46 6.28
CA GLU A 88 -7.79 -0.41 7.26
C GLU A 88 -7.91 0.99 7.85
N THR A 89 -9.12 1.35 8.28
CA THR A 89 -9.39 2.64 8.92
C THR A 89 -8.51 2.87 10.14
N GLY A 90 -8.27 1.82 10.95
CA GLY A 90 -7.38 1.90 12.10
C GLY A 90 -5.94 2.28 11.77
N HIS A 91 -5.42 1.89 10.60
CA HIS A 91 -4.10 2.33 10.14
C HIS A 91 -4.06 3.85 9.90
N LYS A 92 -5.11 4.39 9.27
CA LYS A 92 -5.22 5.83 9.01
C LYS A 92 -5.31 6.60 10.31
N GLU A 93 -6.18 6.20 11.22
CA GLU A 93 -6.36 6.83 12.53
C GLU A 93 -5.06 6.84 13.34
N ALA A 94 -4.37 5.70 13.41
CA ALA A 94 -3.11 5.56 14.12
C ALA A 94 -2.02 6.46 13.55
N LEU A 95 -1.86 6.49 12.22
CA LEU A 95 -0.86 7.32 11.56
C LEU A 95 -1.14 8.81 11.74
N GLU A 96 -2.38 9.25 11.60
CA GLU A 96 -2.75 10.65 11.74
C GLU A 96 -2.66 11.15 13.19
N ALA A 97 -2.88 10.25 14.17
CA ALA A 97 -2.73 10.57 15.58
C ALA A 97 -1.26 10.67 16.00
N GLU A 98 -0.44 9.73 15.56
CA GLU A 98 0.97 9.66 15.95
C GLU A 98 1.88 10.58 15.12
N PHE A 99 1.54 10.78 13.85
CA PHE A 99 2.35 11.55 12.90
C PHE A 99 1.52 12.64 12.22
N PRO A 100 1.32 13.82 12.86
CA PRO A 100 0.49 14.88 12.28
C PRO A 100 0.90 15.32 10.87
N ILE A 101 2.17 15.12 10.49
CA ILE A 101 2.72 15.44 9.16
C ILE A 101 2.02 14.67 8.02
N VAL A 102 1.38 13.53 8.31
CA VAL A 102 0.70 12.73 7.27
C VAL A 102 -0.75 13.15 7.04
N ARG A 103 -1.30 14.04 7.85
CA ARG A 103 -2.68 14.51 7.69
C ARG A 103 -2.86 15.12 6.30
N GLY A 104 -3.90 14.66 5.61
CA GLY A 104 -4.21 15.11 4.25
C GLY A 104 -3.51 14.31 3.14
N LYS A 105 -2.63 13.36 3.47
CA LYS A 105 -2.01 12.47 2.47
C LYS A 105 -2.16 10.96 2.75
N VAL A 106 -2.99 10.58 3.73
CA VAL A 106 -3.32 9.18 4.02
C VAL A 106 -4.64 8.82 3.35
N ILE A 107 -4.61 7.79 2.52
CA ILE A 107 -5.77 7.33 1.75
C ILE A 107 -6.03 5.85 2.06
N LEU A 108 -7.29 5.52 2.23
CA LEU A 108 -7.76 4.15 2.44
C LEU A 108 -7.97 3.48 1.07
N LEU A 109 -7.18 2.45 0.76
CA LEU A 109 -7.22 1.79 -0.56
C LEU A 109 -8.61 1.27 -0.92
N GLY A 110 -9.30 0.65 0.03
CA GLY A 110 -10.63 0.11 -0.19
C GLY A 110 -11.68 1.14 -0.56
N SER A 111 -11.52 2.39 -0.14
CA SER A 111 -12.44 3.47 -0.51
C SER A 111 -12.33 3.86 -1.98
N LEU A 112 -11.15 3.74 -2.58
CA LEU A 112 -10.92 3.97 -4.00
C LEU A 112 -11.27 2.76 -4.87
N ALA A 113 -11.31 1.58 -4.28
CA ALA A 113 -11.55 0.32 -4.97
C ALA A 113 -13.01 -0.16 -4.85
N ASP A 114 -13.89 0.62 -4.26
CA ASP A 114 -15.30 0.27 -4.01
C ASP A 114 -15.48 -1.04 -3.22
N ILE A 115 -14.58 -1.31 -2.28
CA ILE A 115 -14.68 -2.48 -1.40
C ILE A 115 -15.72 -2.18 -0.31
N PRO A 116 -16.69 -3.08 -0.06
CA PRO A 116 -17.63 -2.92 1.04
C PRO A 116 -16.92 -2.74 2.38
N GLY A 117 -17.27 -1.68 3.13
CA GLY A 117 -16.60 -1.32 4.39
C GLY A 117 -15.24 -0.64 4.21
N ASP A 118 -14.79 -0.41 2.97
CA ASP A 118 -13.56 0.28 2.59
C ASP A 118 -12.26 -0.36 3.11
N GLU A 119 -12.32 -1.56 3.65
CA GLU A 119 -11.16 -2.20 4.28
C GLU A 119 -10.73 -3.48 3.55
N ILE A 120 -9.42 -3.70 3.46
CA ILE A 120 -8.81 -4.96 3.06
C ILE A 120 -8.40 -5.69 4.34
N PRO A 121 -9.07 -6.80 4.70
CA PRO A 121 -8.83 -7.48 5.96
C PRO A 121 -7.44 -8.11 6.01
N ASP A 122 -6.94 -8.34 7.23
CA ASP A 122 -5.69 -9.03 7.46
C ASP A 122 -5.85 -10.54 7.23
N ALA A 123 -5.01 -11.13 6.39
CA ALA A 123 -4.99 -12.56 6.16
C ALA A 123 -4.71 -13.38 7.43
N ALA A 124 -4.08 -12.80 8.43
CA ALA A 124 -3.83 -13.44 9.71
C ALA A 124 -5.11 -13.77 10.52
N TRP A 125 -6.22 -13.07 10.28
CA TRP A 125 -7.50 -13.32 10.96
C TRP A 125 -8.04 -14.73 10.74
N ASP A 126 -7.79 -15.32 9.57
CA ASP A 126 -8.17 -16.69 9.26
C ASP A 126 -6.97 -17.63 9.19
N ASN A 127 -5.86 -17.25 9.81
CA ASN A 127 -4.61 -17.99 9.85
C ASN A 127 -4.04 -18.28 8.45
N PHE A 128 -4.14 -17.32 7.53
CA PHE A 128 -3.67 -17.42 6.15
C PHE A 128 -4.31 -18.58 5.36
N LYS A 129 -5.58 -18.88 5.65
CA LYS A 129 -6.30 -19.97 5.03
C LYS A 129 -6.54 -19.77 3.54
N TYR A 130 -6.71 -18.52 3.10
CA TYR A 130 -7.02 -18.15 1.72
C TYR A 130 -6.02 -17.15 1.14
N PRO A 131 -4.72 -17.50 1.09
CA PRO A 131 -3.69 -16.54 0.69
C PRO A 131 -3.84 -16.07 -0.77
N ASP A 132 -4.23 -16.96 -1.68
CA ASP A 132 -4.41 -16.61 -3.09
C ASP A 132 -5.57 -15.61 -3.27
N SER A 133 -6.70 -15.85 -2.59
CA SER A 133 -7.85 -14.93 -2.62
C SER A 133 -7.50 -13.57 -2.05
N MET A 134 -6.71 -13.51 -0.98
CA MET A 134 -6.26 -12.25 -0.38
C MET A 134 -5.30 -11.50 -1.29
N ALA A 135 -4.37 -12.20 -1.93
CA ALA A 135 -3.47 -11.58 -2.91
C ALA A 135 -4.27 -11.02 -4.11
N HIS A 136 -5.24 -11.75 -4.61
CA HIS A 136 -6.15 -11.28 -5.66
C HIS A 136 -6.94 -10.05 -5.24
N MET A 137 -7.45 -10.01 -4.02
CA MET A 137 -8.18 -8.85 -3.50
C MET A 137 -7.31 -7.60 -3.49
N VAL A 138 -6.08 -7.70 -3.01
CA VAL A 138 -5.13 -6.57 -2.99
C VAL A 138 -4.83 -6.09 -4.42
N CYS A 139 -4.51 -7.00 -5.32
CA CYS A 139 -4.19 -6.64 -6.71
C CYS A 139 -5.41 -6.05 -7.45
N ALA A 140 -6.60 -6.60 -7.25
CA ALA A 140 -7.83 -6.05 -7.84
C ALA A 140 -8.14 -4.65 -7.30
N ALA A 141 -7.88 -4.40 -6.01
CA ALA A 141 -8.02 -3.08 -5.43
C ALA A 141 -7.05 -2.07 -6.05
N ILE A 142 -5.80 -2.47 -6.26
CA ILE A 142 -4.81 -1.63 -6.97
C ILE A 142 -5.25 -1.37 -8.42
N ASP A 143 -5.77 -2.36 -9.13
CA ASP A 143 -6.26 -2.16 -10.49
C ASP A 143 -7.34 -1.07 -10.57
N LYS A 144 -8.32 -1.12 -9.68
CA LYS A 144 -9.40 -0.13 -9.63
C LYS A 144 -8.92 1.25 -9.21
N ALA A 145 -8.00 1.32 -8.26
CA ALA A 145 -7.54 2.57 -7.67
C ALA A 145 -6.35 3.20 -8.43
N PHE A 146 -5.73 2.51 -9.36
CA PHE A 146 -4.43 2.86 -9.93
C PHE A 146 -4.36 4.30 -10.47
N ASP A 147 -5.26 4.65 -11.37
CA ASP A 147 -5.23 5.98 -12.01
C ASP A 147 -5.47 7.10 -10.99
N GLU A 148 -6.34 6.87 -10.02
CA GLU A 148 -6.61 7.82 -8.95
C GLU A 148 -5.42 7.96 -7.98
N LEU A 149 -4.76 6.87 -7.64
CA LEU A 149 -3.53 6.89 -6.83
C LEU A 149 -2.41 7.66 -7.54
N VAL A 150 -2.25 7.45 -8.84
CA VAL A 150 -1.28 8.19 -9.66
C VAL A 150 -1.59 9.68 -9.64
N ARG A 151 -2.85 10.06 -9.88
CA ARG A 151 -3.29 11.46 -9.85
C ARG A 151 -3.02 12.10 -8.48
N MET A 152 -3.46 11.45 -7.40
CA MET A 152 -3.29 11.96 -6.04
C MET A 152 -1.82 12.13 -5.65
N ALA A 153 -0.97 11.17 -6.00
CA ALA A 153 0.46 11.26 -5.69
C ALA A 153 1.13 12.43 -6.43
N HIS A 154 0.78 12.67 -7.69
CA HIS A 154 1.27 13.82 -8.44
C HIS A 154 0.78 15.13 -7.83
N GLU A 155 -0.50 15.25 -7.52
CA GLU A 155 -1.06 16.46 -6.89
C GLU A 155 -0.36 16.77 -5.57
N SER A 156 -0.20 15.76 -4.71
CA SER A 156 0.50 15.92 -3.44
C SER A 156 1.97 16.31 -3.63
N HIS A 157 2.64 15.71 -4.60
CA HIS A 157 4.02 16.05 -4.95
C HIS A 157 4.16 17.53 -5.36
N ASP A 158 3.20 18.04 -6.11
CA ASP A 158 3.15 19.42 -6.60
C ASP A 158 2.59 20.40 -5.56
N GLY A 159 2.31 19.94 -4.34
CA GLY A 159 1.77 20.75 -3.25
C GLY A 159 0.27 21.08 -3.37
N VAL A 160 -0.44 20.35 -4.23
CA VAL A 160 -1.89 20.48 -4.38
C VAL A 160 -2.60 19.62 -3.34
N PRO A 161 -3.56 20.14 -2.56
CA PRO A 161 -4.29 19.33 -1.61
C PRO A 161 -5.03 18.17 -2.29
N ILE A 162 -4.84 16.96 -1.77
CA ILE A 162 -5.53 15.77 -2.27
C ILE A 162 -7.03 15.91 -2.00
N ARG A 163 -7.81 15.78 -3.05
CA ARG A 163 -9.27 15.72 -2.97
C ARG A 163 -9.76 14.40 -3.51
N ALA A 164 -10.64 13.72 -2.75
CA ALA A 164 -11.35 12.57 -3.29
C ALA A 164 -12.17 13.03 -4.51
N SER A 165 -12.08 12.29 -5.60
CA SER A 165 -12.96 12.53 -6.74
C SER A 165 -14.40 12.38 -6.27
N LYS A 166 -15.21 13.41 -6.47
CA LYS A 166 -16.67 13.28 -6.24
C LYS A 166 -17.17 12.22 -7.21
N LYS A 167 -17.72 11.15 -6.66
CA LYS A 167 -18.49 10.17 -7.43
C LYS A 167 -19.75 10.82 -8.00
#